data_28cea33029365ace379e04a82e2a64ba
#
_entry.id   28cea33029365ace379e04a82e2a64ba
#
_cell.length_a   1.000
_cell.length_b   1.000
_cell.length_c   1.000
_cell.angle_alpha   90.00
_cell.angle_beta   90.00
_cell.angle_gamma   90.00
#
_symmetry.space_group_name_H-M   'P 1'
#
loop_
_entity.id
_entity.type
_entity.pdbx_description
1 polymer ?
#
loop_
_entity_poly.entity_id
_entity_poly.type
_entity_poly.pdbx_seq_one_letter_code
_entity_poly.pdbx_strand_id
1 'polypeptide(L)'
;MTSAQPQPITAAELQRWLNDSAATAPLLVAVREDQELALAPFPGEVVHLPLSRSQEWLGALQQTLLQEQPLVVLCHAGVRSHHFGVWLLEQNWGLEVWNLVGGIDAWSLEVDPSVPRY
;
A
#
# COMPACT_ATOMS: atom_id res chain seq x y z
N MET A 1 4.57 17.25 20.21
CA MET A 1 3.52 16.48 19.52
C MET A 1 4.17 15.56 18.50
N THR A 2 3.89 14.28 18.60
CA THR A 2 4.46 13.31 17.66
C THR A 2 3.56 13.18 16.44
N SER A 3 4.15 13.21 15.25
CA SER A 3 3.41 12.92 14.02
C SER A 3 3.00 11.45 14.01
N ALA A 4 1.79 11.18 13.54
CA ALA A 4 1.37 9.81 13.32
C ALA A 4 2.17 9.19 12.18
N GLN A 5 2.52 7.92 12.35
CA GLN A 5 3.29 7.16 11.37
C GLN A 5 2.52 5.91 10.96
N PRO A 6 2.58 5.49 9.69
CA PRO A 6 1.98 4.21 9.31
C PRO A 6 2.70 3.08 10.05
N GLN A 7 1.94 2.04 10.39
CA GLN A 7 2.52 0.88 11.05
C GLN A 7 3.30 0.07 10.03
N PRO A 8 4.50 -0.42 10.37
CA PRO A 8 5.26 -1.27 9.44
C PRO A 8 4.68 -2.67 9.38
N ILE A 9 4.64 -3.24 8.18
CA ILE A 9 4.28 -4.65 7.98
C ILE A 9 5.27 -5.26 6.99
N THR A 10 5.79 -6.45 7.30
CA THR A 10 6.69 -7.15 6.38
C THR A 10 5.89 -7.87 5.30
N ALA A 11 6.57 -8.26 4.22
CA ALA A 11 5.94 -9.03 3.15
C ALA A 11 5.38 -10.36 3.68
N ALA A 12 6.12 -11.06 4.52
CA ALA A 12 5.67 -12.32 5.10
C ALA A 12 4.45 -12.13 6.01
N GLU A 13 4.43 -11.07 6.81
CA GLU A 13 3.28 -10.74 7.65
C GLU A 13 2.05 -10.40 6.83
N LEU A 14 2.23 -9.64 5.75
CA LEU A 14 1.13 -9.31 4.84
C LEU A 14 0.58 -10.58 4.17
N GLN A 15 1.46 -11.48 3.74
CA GLN A 15 1.04 -12.74 3.14
C GLN A 15 0.16 -13.54 4.11
N ARG A 16 0.56 -13.64 5.37
CA ARG A 16 -0.23 -14.34 6.38
C ARG A 16 -1.59 -13.67 6.58
N TRP A 17 -1.62 -12.35 6.60
CA TRP A 17 -2.87 -11.60 6.73
C TRP A 17 -3.80 -11.87 5.56
N LEU A 18 -3.29 -11.80 4.32
CA LEU A 18 -4.10 -12.04 3.12
C LEU A 18 -4.64 -13.46 3.06
N ASN A 19 -3.94 -14.43 3.67
CA ASN A 19 -4.35 -15.83 3.70
C ASN A 19 -5.26 -16.17 4.89
N ASP A 20 -5.50 -15.24 5.80
CA ASP A 20 -6.33 -15.46 6.97
C ASP A 20 -7.78 -15.11 6.67
N SER A 21 -8.58 -16.11 6.33
CA SER A 21 -9.99 -15.93 5.98
C SER A 21 -10.85 -15.47 7.15
N ALA A 22 -10.36 -15.58 8.40
CA ALA A 22 -11.08 -15.13 9.58
C ALA A 22 -10.85 -13.64 9.88
N ALA A 23 -9.81 -13.04 9.32
CA ALA A 23 -9.48 -11.63 9.52
C ALA A 23 -10.14 -10.75 8.45
N THR A 24 -10.40 -9.49 8.79
CA THR A 24 -10.81 -8.50 7.79
C THR A 24 -9.63 -8.23 6.87
N ALA A 25 -9.82 -8.49 5.57
CA ALA A 25 -8.77 -8.26 4.59
C ALA A 25 -8.43 -6.77 4.47
N PRO A 26 -7.15 -6.42 4.33
CA PRO A 26 -6.77 -5.04 4.11
C PRO A 26 -7.09 -4.59 2.68
N LEU A 27 -7.28 -3.29 2.51
CA LEU A 27 -7.32 -2.67 1.19
C LEU A 27 -5.88 -2.36 0.79
N LEU A 28 -5.42 -2.91 -0.33
CA LEU A 28 -4.07 -2.68 -0.81
C LEU A 28 -4.04 -1.44 -1.70
N VAL A 29 -3.15 -0.52 -1.41
CA VAL A 29 -3.05 0.77 -2.12
C VAL A 29 -1.64 0.90 -2.67
N ALA A 30 -1.52 0.88 -4.00
CA ALA A 30 -0.23 0.99 -4.68
C ALA A 30 -0.02 2.43 -5.16
N VAL A 31 1.02 3.09 -4.66
CA VAL A 31 1.38 4.45 -5.07
C VAL A 31 2.54 4.42 -6.08
N ARG A 32 2.50 3.43 -6.95
CA ARG A 32 3.52 3.18 -7.97
C ARG A 32 3.06 3.78 -9.29
N GLU A 33 4.01 4.08 -10.18
CA GLU A 33 3.70 4.62 -11.50
C GLU A 33 3.24 3.51 -12.45
N ASP A 34 2.60 3.91 -13.56
CA ASP A 34 2.06 2.96 -14.55
C ASP A 34 3.12 2.01 -15.09
N GLN A 35 4.34 2.52 -15.37
CA GLN A 35 5.44 1.70 -15.87
C GLN A 35 5.87 0.64 -14.86
N GLU A 36 5.81 0.98 -13.56
CA GLU A 36 6.18 0.03 -12.50
C GLU A 36 5.18 -1.12 -12.43
N LEU A 37 3.89 -0.81 -12.53
CA LEU A 37 2.86 -1.85 -12.55
C LEU A 37 2.98 -2.74 -13.78
N ALA A 38 3.35 -2.18 -14.92
CA ALA A 38 3.57 -2.96 -16.14
C ALA A 38 4.77 -3.91 -15.99
N LEU A 39 5.84 -3.45 -15.30
CA LEU A 39 7.04 -4.26 -15.09
C LEU A 39 6.83 -5.35 -14.04
N ALA A 40 6.15 -5.03 -12.95
CA ALA A 40 6.02 -5.93 -11.80
C ALA A 40 4.65 -5.74 -11.13
N PRO A 41 3.57 -6.26 -11.73
CA PRO A 41 2.24 -6.15 -11.12
C PRO A 41 2.17 -6.93 -9.82
N PHE A 42 1.44 -6.40 -8.84
CA PHE A 42 1.15 -7.13 -7.61
C PHE A 42 0.16 -8.26 -7.94
N PRO A 43 0.39 -9.48 -7.43
CA PRO A 43 -0.49 -10.61 -7.72
C PRO A 43 -1.77 -10.55 -6.87
N GLY A 44 -2.66 -9.63 -7.19
CA GLY A 44 -3.91 -9.41 -6.47
C GLY A 44 -4.47 -8.04 -6.80
N GLU A 45 -5.64 -7.74 -6.27
CA GLU A 45 -6.27 -6.46 -6.50
C GLU A 45 -5.62 -5.37 -5.67
N VAL A 46 -5.34 -4.23 -6.30
CA VAL A 46 -4.84 -3.04 -5.63
C VAL A 46 -5.60 -1.82 -6.13
N VAL A 47 -5.76 -0.85 -5.24
CA VAL A 47 -6.19 0.49 -5.64
C VAL A 47 -4.93 1.20 -6.13
N HIS A 48 -4.91 1.59 -7.39
CA HIS A 48 -3.74 2.21 -8.00
C HIS A 48 -3.85 3.74 -7.94
N LEU A 49 -2.93 4.35 -7.22
CA LEU A 49 -2.87 5.81 -7.03
C LEU A 49 -1.49 6.33 -7.44
N PRO A 50 -1.23 6.46 -8.75
CA PRO A 50 0.09 6.93 -9.20
C PRO A 50 0.31 8.37 -8.74
N LEU A 51 1.40 8.60 -7.99
CA LEU A 51 1.65 9.89 -7.36
C LEU A 51 1.82 11.02 -8.37
N SER A 52 2.39 10.73 -9.54
CA SER A 52 2.58 11.74 -10.60
C SER A 52 1.26 12.24 -11.18
N ARG A 53 0.16 11.52 -10.96
CA ARG A 53 -1.16 11.90 -11.47
C ARG A 53 -2.17 12.12 -10.34
N SER A 54 -1.70 12.63 -9.19
CA SER A 54 -2.53 12.80 -8.01
C SER A 54 -3.77 13.68 -8.26
N GLN A 55 -3.70 14.63 -9.17
CA GLN A 55 -4.85 15.47 -9.50
C GLN A 55 -6.02 14.68 -10.10
N GLU A 56 -5.76 13.46 -10.63
CA GLU A 56 -6.80 12.62 -11.20
C GLU A 56 -7.61 11.89 -10.14
N TRP A 57 -7.02 11.59 -8.99
CA TRP A 57 -7.67 10.75 -7.98
C TRP A 57 -7.86 11.43 -6.62
N LEU A 58 -7.20 12.55 -6.38
CA LEU A 58 -7.18 13.17 -5.04
C LEU A 58 -8.58 13.61 -4.58
N GLY A 59 -9.39 14.13 -5.50
CA GLY A 59 -10.73 14.63 -5.15
C GLY A 59 -11.70 13.56 -4.65
N ALA A 60 -11.51 12.30 -5.05
CA ALA A 60 -12.37 11.19 -4.63
C ALA A 60 -11.68 10.28 -3.59
N LEU A 61 -10.48 10.66 -3.16
CA LEU A 61 -9.64 9.76 -2.36
C LEU A 61 -10.27 9.34 -1.05
N GLN A 62 -10.85 10.28 -0.31
CA GLN A 62 -11.47 9.97 0.98
C GLN A 62 -12.56 8.91 0.82
N GLN A 63 -13.44 9.07 -0.17
CA GLN A 63 -14.49 8.10 -0.43
C GLN A 63 -13.94 6.74 -0.86
N THR A 64 -12.88 6.76 -1.67
CA THR A 64 -12.22 5.54 -2.13
C THR A 64 -11.64 4.74 -0.98
N LEU A 65 -11.05 5.41 0.01
CA LEU A 65 -10.33 4.75 1.10
C LEU A 65 -11.20 4.46 2.32
N LEU A 66 -12.35 5.11 2.49
CA LEU A 66 -13.25 4.88 3.63
C LEU A 66 -14.14 3.66 3.37
N GLN A 67 -13.52 2.46 3.39
CA GLN A 67 -14.21 1.19 3.14
C GLN A 67 -14.28 0.32 4.39
N GLU A 68 -14.06 0.90 5.58
CA GLU A 68 -14.04 0.19 6.86
C GLU A 68 -13.04 -0.96 6.88
N GLN A 69 -11.94 -0.80 6.15
CA GLN A 69 -10.85 -1.77 6.08
C GLN A 69 -9.55 -1.09 6.46
N PRO A 70 -8.62 -1.83 7.08
CA PRO A 70 -7.25 -1.34 7.19
C PRO A 70 -6.64 -1.16 5.81
N LEU A 71 -5.73 -0.20 5.69
CA LEU A 71 -5.01 0.06 4.44
C LEU A 71 -3.58 -0.43 4.55
N VAL A 72 -3.09 -1.09 3.51
CA VAL A 72 -1.66 -1.37 3.35
C VAL A 72 -1.21 -0.63 2.10
N VAL A 73 -0.32 0.35 2.30
CA VAL A 73 0.23 1.14 1.20
C VAL A 73 1.55 0.53 0.76
N LEU A 74 1.76 0.41 -0.53
CA LEU A 74 2.99 -0.17 -1.07
C LEU A 74 3.52 0.62 -2.27
N CYS A 75 4.84 0.60 -2.41
CA CYS A 75 5.54 1.16 -3.57
C CYS A 75 6.70 0.23 -3.94
N HIS A 76 7.75 0.74 -4.60
CA HIS A 76 8.89 -0.12 -4.97
C HIS A 76 9.65 -0.65 -3.75
N ALA A 77 10.09 0.26 -2.87
CA ALA A 77 10.98 -0.09 -1.74
C ALA A 77 10.45 0.38 -0.38
N GLY A 78 9.27 0.96 -0.32
CA GLY A 78 8.64 1.37 0.94
C GLY A 78 8.79 2.83 1.31
N VAL A 79 9.48 3.64 0.53
CA VAL A 79 9.75 5.06 0.84
C VAL A 79 8.56 5.96 0.47
N ARG A 80 8.14 5.91 -0.78
CA ARG A 80 6.99 6.72 -1.26
C ARG A 80 5.72 6.37 -0.50
N SER A 81 5.51 5.08 -0.26
CA SER A 81 4.34 4.58 0.46
C SER A 81 4.35 5.02 1.93
N HIS A 82 5.53 5.08 2.55
CA HIS A 82 5.65 5.60 3.91
C HIS A 82 5.20 7.06 3.97
N HIS A 83 5.72 7.89 3.08
CA HIS A 83 5.38 9.32 3.05
C HIS A 83 3.89 9.53 2.74
N PHE A 84 3.34 8.75 1.82
CA PHE A 84 1.91 8.81 1.52
C PHE A 84 1.07 8.40 2.74
N GLY A 85 1.50 7.37 3.46
CA GLY A 85 0.83 6.92 4.68
C GLY A 85 0.83 7.99 5.77
N VAL A 86 1.94 8.70 5.93
CA VAL A 86 2.02 9.84 6.87
C VAL A 86 1.01 10.91 6.46
N TRP A 87 0.97 11.26 5.18
CA TRP A 87 0.04 12.25 4.67
C TRP A 87 -1.41 11.84 4.91
N LEU A 88 -1.75 10.57 4.69
CA LEU A 88 -3.10 10.05 4.95
C LEU A 88 -3.51 10.22 6.41
N LEU A 89 -2.60 9.88 7.32
CA LEU A 89 -2.87 10.01 8.76
C LEU A 89 -3.06 11.47 9.18
N GLU A 90 -2.37 12.38 8.52
CA GLU A 90 -2.50 13.81 8.78
C GLU A 90 -3.87 14.38 8.38
N GLN A 91 -4.61 13.67 7.54
CA GLN A 91 -5.94 14.11 7.12
C GLN A 91 -7.01 13.92 8.21
N ASN A 92 -6.74 13.12 9.22
CA ASN A 92 -7.67 12.81 10.31
C ASN A 92 -8.98 12.17 9.82
N TRP A 93 -8.86 11.26 8.86
CA TRP A 93 -10.01 10.53 8.32
C TRP A 93 -10.36 9.26 9.10
N GLY A 94 -9.61 8.96 10.16
CA GLY A 94 -9.83 7.77 10.97
C GLY A 94 -9.33 6.48 10.34
N LEU A 95 -8.37 6.57 9.42
CA LEU A 95 -7.83 5.41 8.71
C LEU A 95 -6.80 4.66 9.56
N GLU A 96 -6.81 3.34 9.46
CA GLU A 96 -5.72 2.49 9.95
C GLU A 96 -4.78 2.24 8.77
N VAL A 97 -3.54 2.73 8.87
CA VAL A 97 -2.61 2.74 7.74
C VAL A 97 -1.36 1.93 8.09
N TRP A 98 -1.03 0.98 7.22
CA TRP A 98 0.18 0.16 7.28
C TRP A 98 1.04 0.46 6.05
N ASN A 99 2.35 0.36 6.20
CA ASN A 99 3.30 0.50 5.11
C ASN A 99 4.01 -0.83 4.90
N LEU A 100 3.99 -1.35 3.66
CA LEU A 100 4.72 -2.57 3.31
C LEU A 100 6.21 -2.25 3.28
N VAL A 101 6.93 -2.72 4.30
CA VAL A 101 8.37 -2.50 4.44
C VAL A 101 9.09 -3.20 3.30
N GLY A 102 9.96 -2.46 2.61
CA GLY A 102 10.66 -2.97 1.45
C GLY A 102 9.83 -3.05 0.17
N GLY A 103 8.54 -2.73 0.24
CA GLY A 103 7.66 -2.62 -0.92
C GLY A 103 7.52 -3.89 -1.74
N ILE A 104 7.21 -3.71 -3.03
CA ILE A 104 7.07 -4.83 -3.97
C ILE A 104 8.38 -5.60 -4.13
N ASP A 105 9.52 -4.94 -3.94
CA ASP A 105 10.83 -5.60 -4.01
C ASP A 105 10.96 -6.66 -2.92
N ALA A 106 10.60 -6.34 -1.67
CA ALA A 106 10.61 -7.30 -0.58
C ALA A 106 9.58 -8.42 -0.82
N TRP A 107 8.42 -8.09 -1.36
CA TRP A 107 7.41 -9.09 -1.72
C TRP A 107 7.97 -10.11 -2.70
N SER A 108 8.67 -9.63 -3.73
CA SER A 108 9.32 -10.50 -4.72
C SER A 108 10.37 -11.40 -4.08
N LEU A 109 11.20 -10.85 -3.20
CA LEU A 109 12.28 -11.61 -2.55
C LEU A 109 11.78 -12.62 -1.53
N GLU A 110 10.75 -12.27 -0.76
CA GLU A 110 10.36 -13.05 0.43
C GLU A 110 9.14 -13.92 0.21
N VAL A 111 8.26 -13.55 -0.72
CA VAL A 111 6.94 -14.19 -0.85
C VAL A 111 6.74 -14.79 -2.23
N ASP A 112 6.90 -14.00 -3.27
CA ASP A 112 6.53 -14.41 -4.63
C ASP A 112 7.62 -14.05 -5.65
N PRO A 113 8.57 -14.96 -5.87
CA PRO A 113 9.67 -14.71 -6.81
C PRO A 113 9.22 -14.61 -8.27
N SER A 114 7.95 -14.91 -8.59
CA SER A 114 7.42 -14.71 -9.94
C SER A 114 7.19 -13.22 -10.24
N VAL A 115 7.12 -12.37 -9.21
CA VAL A 115 7.04 -10.92 -9.41
C VAL A 115 8.43 -10.41 -9.78
N PRO A 116 8.61 -9.80 -10.96
CA PRO A 116 9.92 -9.30 -11.37
C PRO A 116 10.45 -8.22 -10.44
N ARG A 117 11.75 -8.19 -10.26
CA ARG A 117 12.44 -7.10 -9.56
C ARG A 117 12.89 -6.06 -10.58
N TYR A 118 12.88 -4.79 -10.17
CA TYR A 118 13.31 -3.69 -11.04
C TYR A 118 14.03 -2.58 -10.27
#